data_ae81be426588e3f62b91700b20ff5fe3
#
_entry.id   ae81be426588e3f62b91700b20ff5fe3
#
_cell.length_a   1.000
_cell.length_b   1.000
_cell.length_c   1.000
_cell.angle_alpha   90.00
_cell.angle_beta   90.00
_cell.angle_gamma   90.00
#
_symmetry.space_group_name_H-M   'P 1'
#
loop_
_entity.id
_entity.type
_entity.pdbx_description
1 polymer ?
#
loop_
_entity_poly.entity_id
_entity_poly.type
_entity_poly.pdbx_seq_one_letter_code
_entity_poly.pdbx_strand_id
1 'polypeptide(L)'
;MLIPTQAQILKDKLPAFAPNLDQNEIINYAKSQGLDVTDVSKILDNHKDEYIYYKTDHHYTSLGAYYCYNAYRESIGKKCDDISAWKSETLSNDFRGTTYNKVNYPLAGYDTITAYYKNSNHTVTYNDSYTTDSIYERKFLQGSDKYAVFFNSNQAKTVVNGEGKGRLLIIKDSYAN
;
A
#
# COMPACT_ATOMS: atom_id res chain seq x y z
N MET A 1 -4.61 -12.44 1.24
CA MET A 1 -3.27 -11.90 0.96
C MET A 1 -2.68 -11.36 2.25
N LEU A 2 -1.42 -11.68 2.55
CA LEU A 2 -0.68 -11.15 3.70
C LEU A 2 0.49 -10.33 3.17
N ILE A 3 0.61 -9.08 3.64
CA ILE A 3 1.63 -8.14 3.15
C ILE A 3 2.65 -7.92 4.28
N PRO A 4 3.92 -8.33 4.08
CA PRO A 4 4.98 -8.09 5.06
C PRO A 4 5.28 -6.59 5.22
N THR A 5 5.72 -6.23 6.41
CA THR A 5 6.18 -4.86 6.68
C THR A 5 7.59 -4.62 6.10
N GLN A 6 7.98 -3.34 6.01
CA GLN A 6 9.33 -2.98 5.59
C GLN A 6 10.44 -3.65 6.43
N ALA A 7 10.21 -3.86 7.74
CA ALA A 7 11.19 -4.51 8.61
C ALA A 7 11.46 -5.98 8.20
N GLN A 8 10.50 -6.66 7.58
CA GLN A 8 10.70 -8.00 7.05
C GLN A 8 11.43 -7.98 5.71
N ILE A 9 10.99 -7.14 4.78
CA ILE A 9 11.52 -7.10 3.41
C ILE A 9 12.92 -6.44 3.38
N LEU A 10 13.11 -5.38 4.17
CA LEU A 10 14.37 -4.62 4.24
C LEU A 10 15.20 -5.01 5.47
N LYS A 11 15.11 -6.27 5.92
CA LYS A 11 15.80 -6.75 7.13
C LYS A 11 17.32 -6.57 7.08
N ASP A 12 17.91 -6.60 5.91
CA ASP A 12 19.33 -6.35 5.65
C ASP A 12 19.74 -4.89 5.93
N LYS A 13 18.78 -3.97 6.00
CA LYS A 13 19.00 -2.54 6.34
C LYS A 13 18.77 -2.23 7.82
N LEU A 14 18.35 -3.22 8.62
CA LEU A 14 18.17 -3.02 10.05
C LEU A 14 19.53 -2.90 10.77
N PRO A 15 19.62 -2.14 11.86
CA PRO A 15 20.80 -2.12 12.71
C PRO A 15 21.17 -3.52 13.20
N ALA A 16 22.47 -3.76 13.42
CA ALA A 16 22.92 -5.01 14.00
C ALA A 16 22.18 -5.29 15.35
N PHE A 17 21.73 -6.52 15.51
CA PHE A 17 20.95 -6.98 16.68
C PHE A 17 19.58 -6.31 16.88
N ALA A 18 19.05 -5.60 15.87
CA ALA A 18 17.68 -5.11 15.94
C ALA A 18 16.72 -6.29 16.10
N PRO A 19 15.84 -6.30 17.11
CA PRO A 19 14.83 -7.36 17.23
C PRO A 19 13.85 -7.26 16.07
N ASN A 20 13.64 -8.35 15.39
CA ASN A 20 12.66 -8.44 14.30
C ASN A 20 11.97 -9.79 14.33
N LEU A 21 10.64 -9.78 14.26
CA LEU A 21 9.85 -11.00 14.14
C LEU A 21 9.95 -11.50 12.69
N ASP A 22 10.24 -12.78 12.50
CA ASP A 22 10.16 -13.39 11.17
C ASP A 22 8.69 -13.55 10.75
N GLN A 23 8.24 -12.63 9.91
CA GLN A 23 6.85 -12.62 9.43
C GLN A 23 6.54 -13.78 8.46
N ASN A 24 7.56 -14.46 7.93
CA ASN A 24 7.33 -15.68 7.16
C ASN A 24 6.75 -16.80 8.02
N GLU A 25 7.04 -16.85 9.32
CA GLU A 25 6.44 -17.82 10.24
C GLU A 25 4.91 -17.61 10.32
N ILE A 26 4.44 -16.36 10.32
CA ILE A 26 3.01 -16.03 10.33
C ILE A 26 2.35 -16.50 9.02
N ILE A 27 2.99 -16.24 7.88
CA ILE A 27 2.50 -16.66 6.57
C ILE A 27 2.44 -18.19 6.48
N ASN A 28 3.49 -18.86 6.93
CA ASN A 28 3.57 -20.33 6.94
C ASN A 28 2.53 -20.94 7.88
N TYR A 29 2.32 -20.33 9.05
CA TYR A 29 1.28 -20.75 9.98
C TYR A 29 -0.10 -20.64 9.35
N ALA A 30 -0.43 -19.51 8.71
CA ALA A 30 -1.70 -19.33 8.03
C ALA A 30 -1.92 -20.40 6.93
N LYS A 31 -0.88 -20.70 6.12
CA LYS A 31 -0.92 -21.78 5.13
C LYS A 31 -1.13 -23.16 5.77
N SER A 32 -0.49 -23.43 6.91
CA SER A 32 -0.64 -24.70 7.64
C SER A 32 -2.04 -24.92 8.21
N GLN A 33 -2.79 -23.83 8.44
CA GLN A 33 -4.20 -23.89 8.84
C GLN A 33 -5.17 -24.07 7.65
N GLY A 34 -4.65 -24.34 6.46
CA GLY A 34 -5.46 -24.57 5.26
C GLY A 34 -6.02 -23.28 4.62
N LEU A 35 -5.50 -22.12 5.00
CA LEU A 35 -5.92 -20.86 4.37
C LEU A 35 -5.26 -20.72 2.99
N ASP A 36 -6.03 -20.29 2.00
CA ASP A 36 -5.52 -19.90 0.69
C ASP A 36 -4.86 -18.51 0.80
N VAL A 37 -3.53 -18.47 0.91
CA VAL A 37 -2.75 -17.27 1.16
C VAL A 37 -1.99 -16.85 -0.09
N THR A 38 -2.35 -15.73 -0.67
CA THR A 38 -1.47 -15.02 -1.62
C THR A 38 -0.32 -14.41 -0.84
N ASP A 39 0.87 -14.97 -1.04
CA ASP A 39 2.12 -14.56 -0.39
C ASP A 39 2.87 -13.60 -1.31
N VAL A 40 2.98 -12.35 -0.90
CA VAL A 40 3.63 -11.29 -1.68
C VAL A 40 5.09 -11.05 -1.28
N SER A 41 5.63 -11.84 -0.33
CA SER A 41 6.99 -11.65 0.19
C SER A 41 8.04 -11.71 -0.92
N LYS A 42 7.92 -12.69 -1.82
CA LYS A 42 8.89 -12.91 -2.91
C LYS A 42 8.91 -11.76 -3.90
N ILE A 43 7.74 -11.26 -4.31
CA ILE A 43 7.69 -10.15 -5.27
C ILE A 43 8.24 -8.87 -4.64
N LEU A 44 7.93 -8.59 -3.37
CA LEU A 44 8.46 -7.43 -2.68
C LEU A 44 9.98 -7.53 -2.45
N ASP A 45 10.51 -8.72 -2.12
CA ASP A 45 11.95 -8.95 -1.96
C ASP A 45 12.72 -8.76 -3.29
N ASN A 46 12.15 -9.19 -4.41
CA ASN A 46 12.74 -8.98 -5.74
C ASN A 46 12.84 -7.49 -6.12
N HIS A 47 11.99 -6.64 -5.54
CA HIS A 47 11.92 -5.20 -5.81
C HIS A 47 12.36 -4.34 -4.61
N LYS A 48 13.02 -4.94 -3.59
CA LYS A 48 13.39 -4.26 -2.35
C LYS A 48 14.36 -3.08 -2.50
N ASP A 49 15.08 -3.02 -3.61
CA ASP A 49 15.98 -1.91 -3.92
C ASP A 49 15.27 -0.73 -4.58
N GLU A 50 14.01 -0.89 -4.94
CA GLU A 50 13.15 0.18 -5.43
C GLU A 50 12.46 0.90 -4.26
N TYR A 51 11.83 2.04 -4.56
CA TYR A 51 11.11 2.82 -3.54
C TYR A 51 9.72 2.24 -3.26
N ILE A 52 9.69 1.02 -2.72
CA ILE A 52 8.44 0.28 -2.43
C ILE A 52 7.92 0.49 -1.00
N TYR A 53 8.73 1.07 -0.11
CA TYR A 53 8.33 1.48 1.24
C TYR A 53 8.74 2.92 1.49
N TYR A 54 7.89 3.65 2.26
CA TYR A 54 8.27 4.97 2.76
C TYR A 54 9.40 4.86 3.79
N LYS A 55 10.25 5.89 3.86
CA LYS A 55 11.36 5.96 4.83
C LYS A 55 10.92 6.49 6.17
N THR A 56 9.91 7.36 6.17
CA THR A 56 9.41 8.07 7.36
C THR A 56 8.04 7.59 7.80
N ASP A 57 7.48 6.62 7.11
CA ASP A 57 6.19 6.00 7.43
C ASP A 57 6.30 4.46 7.42
N HIS A 58 5.36 3.77 8.06
CA HIS A 58 5.36 2.31 8.14
C HIS A 58 4.71 1.63 6.94
N HIS A 59 4.06 2.36 6.06
CA HIS A 59 3.35 1.81 4.90
C HIS A 59 4.28 1.56 3.71
N TYR A 60 3.83 0.71 2.81
CA TYR A 60 4.39 0.62 1.46
C TYR A 60 3.94 1.83 0.61
N THR A 61 4.70 2.13 -0.43
CA THR A 61 4.35 3.17 -1.42
C THR A 61 3.31 2.66 -2.42
N SER A 62 2.79 3.54 -3.26
CA SER A 62 1.92 3.12 -4.38
C SER A 62 2.62 2.14 -5.34
N LEU A 63 3.96 2.20 -5.45
CA LEU A 63 4.72 1.20 -6.21
C LEU A 63 4.72 -0.16 -5.51
N GLY A 64 4.88 -0.18 -4.19
CA GLY A 64 4.73 -1.42 -3.40
C GLY A 64 3.33 -2.01 -3.51
N ALA A 65 2.29 -1.17 -3.46
CA ALA A 65 0.90 -1.59 -3.69
C ALA A 65 0.69 -2.20 -5.08
N TYR A 66 1.31 -1.63 -6.11
CA TYR A 66 1.26 -2.18 -7.46
C TYR A 66 1.85 -3.60 -7.53
N TYR A 67 2.97 -3.87 -6.88
CA TYR A 67 3.54 -5.23 -6.84
C TYR A 67 2.64 -6.21 -6.09
N CYS A 68 2.04 -5.80 -4.98
CA CYS A 68 1.04 -6.60 -4.28
C CYS A 68 -0.20 -6.90 -5.14
N TYR A 69 -0.67 -5.91 -5.89
CA TYR A 69 -1.77 -6.07 -6.85
C TYR A 69 -1.43 -7.09 -7.94
N ASN A 70 -0.22 -7.05 -8.49
CA ASN A 70 0.21 -8.01 -9.52
C ASN A 70 0.28 -9.44 -8.95
N ALA A 71 0.80 -9.62 -7.73
CA ALA A 71 0.79 -10.94 -7.07
C ALA A 71 -0.63 -11.47 -6.88
N TYR A 72 -1.58 -10.59 -6.51
CA TYR A 72 -3.00 -10.97 -6.45
C TYR A 72 -3.54 -11.35 -7.83
N ARG A 73 -3.21 -10.59 -8.88
CA ARG A 73 -3.63 -10.91 -10.26
C ARG A 73 -3.14 -12.30 -10.70
N GLU A 74 -1.90 -12.60 -10.42
CA GLU A 74 -1.30 -13.92 -10.72
C GLU A 74 -2.00 -15.03 -9.94
N SER A 75 -2.30 -14.84 -8.66
CA SER A 75 -2.95 -15.84 -7.83
C SER A 75 -4.34 -16.25 -8.33
N ILE A 76 -5.01 -15.37 -9.05
CA ILE A 76 -6.32 -15.63 -9.69
C ILE A 76 -6.21 -15.91 -11.20
N GLY A 77 -5.00 -16.25 -11.68
CA GLY A 77 -4.76 -16.61 -13.09
C GLY A 77 -4.92 -15.46 -14.09
N LYS A 78 -4.79 -14.21 -13.65
CA LYS A 78 -4.88 -13.03 -14.53
C LYS A 78 -3.50 -12.47 -14.84
N LYS A 79 -3.37 -11.95 -16.06
CA LYS A 79 -2.14 -11.26 -16.49
C LYS A 79 -1.88 -10.03 -15.64
N CYS A 80 -0.60 -9.83 -15.27
CA CYS A 80 -0.15 -8.60 -14.62
C CYS A 80 -0.30 -7.38 -15.54
N ASP A 81 -0.58 -6.24 -14.94
CA ASP A 81 -0.60 -4.98 -15.67
C ASP A 81 0.83 -4.38 -15.66
N ASP A 82 1.19 -3.70 -16.74
CA ASP A 82 2.46 -2.97 -16.82
C ASP A 82 2.25 -1.53 -16.32
N ILE A 83 2.94 -1.16 -15.24
CA ILE A 83 2.84 0.18 -14.65
C ILE A 83 3.33 1.29 -15.58
N SER A 84 4.20 0.97 -16.55
CA SER A 84 4.69 1.94 -17.53
C SER A 84 3.56 2.50 -18.42
N ALA A 85 2.46 1.76 -18.54
CA ALA A 85 1.26 2.18 -19.25
C ALA A 85 0.34 3.09 -18.40
N TRP A 86 0.65 3.30 -17.13
CA TRP A 86 -0.16 4.11 -16.23
C TRP A 86 0.40 5.53 -16.14
N LYS A 87 -0.48 6.52 -16.04
CA LYS A 87 -0.08 7.89 -15.74
C LYS A 87 0.35 7.96 -14.27
N SER A 88 1.49 8.59 -13.99
CA SER A 88 1.93 8.88 -12.63
C SER A 88 1.94 10.38 -12.34
N GLU A 89 1.72 10.74 -11.08
CA GLU A 89 1.74 12.11 -10.60
C GLU A 89 2.33 12.16 -9.19
N THR A 90 3.27 13.08 -8.96
CA THR A 90 3.74 13.37 -7.60
C THR A 90 2.72 14.25 -6.88
N LEU A 91 2.12 13.73 -5.80
CA LEU A 91 1.15 14.44 -4.98
C LEU A 91 1.82 15.28 -3.89
N SER A 92 2.94 14.80 -3.33
CA SER A 92 3.70 15.51 -2.30
C SER A 92 5.17 15.08 -2.32
N ASN A 93 6.08 16.03 -2.07
CA ASN A 93 7.53 15.79 -1.86
C ASN A 93 7.97 16.09 -0.42
N ASP A 94 7.05 16.40 0.47
CA ASP A 94 7.30 16.82 1.84
C ASP A 94 6.52 15.98 2.86
N PHE A 95 6.30 14.69 2.54
CA PHE A 95 5.62 13.75 3.42
C PHE A 95 6.56 13.29 4.55
N ARG A 96 6.06 13.35 5.77
CA ARG A 96 6.61 12.67 6.96
C ARG A 96 5.50 11.93 7.66
N GLY A 97 5.66 10.63 7.80
CA GLY A 97 4.60 9.77 8.29
C GLY A 97 4.77 9.36 9.76
N THR A 98 4.11 8.29 10.10
CA THR A 98 3.95 7.82 11.49
C THR A 98 5.26 7.38 12.13
N THR A 99 6.20 6.83 11.38
CA THR A 99 7.52 6.44 11.92
C THR A 99 8.30 7.67 12.34
N TYR A 100 8.30 8.72 11.51
CA TYR A 100 8.90 10.00 11.88
C TYR A 100 8.26 10.59 13.13
N ASN A 101 6.93 10.61 13.20
CA ASN A 101 6.20 11.17 14.34
C ASN A 101 6.50 10.45 15.67
N LYS A 102 6.81 9.14 15.60
CA LYS A 102 7.18 8.35 16.78
C LYS A 102 8.64 8.58 17.23
N VAL A 103 9.55 8.70 16.27
CA VAL A 103 10.99 8.80 16.54
C VAL A 103 11.46 10.25 16.61
N ASN A 104 10.82 11.14 15.86
CA ASN A 104 11.16 12.57 15.75
C ASN A 104 12.64 12.83 15.47
N TYR A 105 13.23 12.05 14.54
CA TYR A 105 14.63 12.17 14.18
C TYR A 105 14.85 13.40 13.29
N PRO A 106 15.58 14.44 13.76
CA PRO A 106 15.61 15.74 13.07
C PRO A 106 16.30 15.68 11.69
N LEU A 107 17.18 14.70 11.46
CA LEU A 107 17.87 14.52 10.19
C LEU A 107 17.13 13.61 9.20
N ALA A 108 15.96 13.10 9.57
CA ALA A 108 15.11 12.37 8.64
C ALA A 108 14.69 13.30 7.49
N GLY A 109 14.86 12.81 6.27
CA GLY A 109 14.40 13.50 5.07
C GLY A 109 12.87 13.52 4.97
N TYR A 110 12.40 13.73 3.75
CA TYR A 110 10.99 13.64 3.39
C TYR A 110 10.79 12.48 2.43
N ASP A 111 9.60 11.94 2.43
CA ASP A 111 9.10 10.98 1.46
C ASP A 111 8.30 11.68 0.36
N THR A 112 8.19 10.99 -0.77
CA THR A 112 7.36 11.41 -1.90
C THR A 112 6.13 10.53 -1.99
N ILE A 113 4.95 11.14 -2.04
CA ILE A 113 3.71 10.44 -2.35
C ILE A 113 3.45 10.54 -3.85
N THR A 114 3.38 9.39 -4.52
CA THR A 114 3.08 9.28 -5.94
C THR A 114 1.74 8.59 -6.15
N ALA A 115 0.87 9.18 -6.94
CA ALA A 115 -0.35 8.56 -7.44
C ALA A 115 -0.11 7.89 -8.79
N TYR A 116 -0.77 6.75 -9.02
CA TYR A 116 -0.81 6.09 -10.31
C TYR A 116 -2.26 6.00 -10.79
N TYR A 117 -2.49 6.36 -12.05
CA TYR A 117 -3.80 6.39 -12.66
C TYR A 117 -3.85 5.42 -13.84
N LYS A 118 -4.81 4.51 -13.77
CA LYS A 118 -5.23 3.73 -14.91
C LYS A 118 -6.46 4.41 -15.52
N ASN A 119 -6.46 4.61 -16.83
CA ASN A 119 -7.64 5.17 -17.51
C ASN A 119 -8.84 4.23 -17.32
N SER A 120 -9.72 4.58 -16.42
CA SER A 120 -10.97 3.87 -16.16
C SER A 120 -11.96 4.84 -15.53
N ASN A 121 -13.22 4.78 -15.99
CA ASN A 121 -14.28 5.50 -15.32
C ASN A 121 -14.65 4.74 -14.04
N HIS A 122 -14.60 5.43 -12.91
CA HIS A 122 -15.01 4.85 -11.64
C HIS A 122 -15.60 5.93 -10.73
N THR A 123 -16.40 5.50 -9.79
CA THR A 123 -16.86 6.32 -8.68
C THR A 123 -16.48 5.65 -7.36
N VAL A 124 -16.15 6.45 -6.37
CA VAL A 124 -15.79 6.00 -5.03
C VAL A 124 -16.77 6.60 -4.04
N THR A 125 -17.47 5.75 -3.30
CA THR A 125 -18.44 6.18 -2.28
C THR A 125 -17.96 5.75 -0.91
N TYR A 126 -17.83 6.71 -0.01
CA TYR A 126 -17.42 6.51 1.38
C TYR A 126 -18.62 6.55 2.31
N ASN A 127 -18.78 5.50 3.13
CA ASN A 127 -19.81 5.39 4.17
C ASN A 127 -21.24 5.69 3.65
N ASP A 128 -21.52 5.32 2.41
CA ASP A 128 -22.82 5.53 1.73
C ASP A 128 -23.28 7.01 1.66
N SER A 129 -22.38 7.98 1.89
CA SER A 129 -22.71 9.39 2.02
C SER A 129 -21.95 10.35 1.12
N TYR A 130 -20.65 10.11 0.89
CA TYR A 130 -19.80 10.99 0.09
C TYR A 130 -19.27 10.24 -1.14
N THR A 131 -19.54 10.77 -2.33
CA THR A 131 -19.12 10.17 -3.61
C THR A 131 -18.19 11.11 -4.38
N THR A 132 -17.14 10.56 -4.95
CA THR A 132 -16.13 11.23 -5.77
C THR A 132 -15.74 10.34 -6.96
N ASP A 133 -14.99 10.87 -7.91
CA ASP A 133 -14.41 10.15 -9.06
C ASP A 133 -12.94 9.75 -8.85
N SER A 134 -12.41 9.94 -7.66
CA SER A 134 -11.00 9.67 -7.34
C SER A 134 -10.85 8.95 -6.00
N ILE A 135 -9.88 8.04 -5.93
CA ILE A 135 -9.41 7.44 -4.67
C ILE A 135 -8.45 8.37 -3.92
N TYR A 136 -8.00 9.46 -4.56
CA TYR A 136 -7.03 10.41 -4.00
C TYR A 136 -7.71 11.70 -3.55
N GLU A 137 -7.87 11.87 -2.23
CA GLU A 137 -8.50 13.03 -1.60
C GLU A 137 -7.46 14.13 -1.30
N ARG A 138 -7.22 14.99 -2.28
CA ARG A 138 -6.14 16.00 -2.26
C ARG A 138 -6.21 17.01 -1.10
N LYS A 139 -7.37 17.17 -0.45
CA LYS A 139 -7.51 18.03 0.72
C LYS A 139 -6.53 17.70 1.85
N PHE A 140 -6.14 16.43 1.99
CA PHE A 140 -5.20 15.99 3.03
C PHE A 140 -3.76 16.42 2.77
N LEU A 141 -3.39 16.76 1.53
CA LEU A 141 -2.04 17.18 1.18
C LEU A 141 -1.63 18.51 1.83
N GLN A 142 -2.58 19.30 2.31
CA GLN A 142 -2.35 20.56 3.01
C GLN A 142 -2.18 20.36 4.53
N GLY A 143 -2.52 19.18 5.04
CA GLY A 143 -2.43 18.83 6.46
C GLY A 143 -1.16 18.10 6.83
N SER A 144 -1.06 17.71 8.11
CA SER A 144 0.03 16.89 8.64
C SER A 144 -0.12 15.41 8.28
N ASP A 145 -1.35 14.91 8.16
CA ASP A 145 -1.65 13.52 7.78
C ASP A 145 -1.86 13.42 6.26
N LYS A 146 -0.77 13.54 5.51
CA LYS A 146 -0.83 13.47 4.04
C LYS A 146 -1.14 12.07 3.51
N TYR A 147 -0.87 11.01 4.29
CA TYR A 147 -1.20 9.64 3.90
C TYR A 147 -2.72 9.43 3.77
N ALA A 148 -3.51 10.20 4.49
CA ALA A 148 -4.98 10.21 4.35
C ALA A 148 -5.48 10.59 2.95
N VAL A 149 -4.61 11.02 2.03
CA VAL A 149 -4.93 11.23 0.61
C VAL A 149 -5.48 9.95 -0.03
N PHE A 150 -5.03 8.79 0.40
CA PHE A 150 -5.51 7.50 -0.07
C PHE A 150 -6.86 7.18 0.57
N PHE A 151 -7.85 6.90 -0.25
CA PHE A 151 -9.20 6.47 0.16
C PHE A 151 -9.87 7.35 1.23
N ASN A 152 -9.58 8.66 1.26
CA ASN A 152 -10.16 9.59 2.25
C ASN A 152 -9.88 9.18 3.70
N SER A 153 -8.64 8.70 3.99
CA SER A 153 -8.27 8.13 5.30
C SER A 153 -8.98 6.78 5.57
N ASN A 154 -9.03 6.36 6.84
CA ASN A 154 -9.68 5.12 7.25
C ASN A 154 -11.20 5.28 7.26
N GLN A 155 -11.86 4.61 6.34
CA GLN A 155 -13.32 4.58 6.24
C GLN A 155 -13.87 3.22 6.69
N ALA A 156 -15.05 3.21 7.32
CA ALA A 156 -15.72 1.97 7.70
C ALA A 156 -16.17 1.17 6.47
N LYS A 157 -16.54 1.88 5.40
CA LYS A 157 -16.97 1.30 4.13
C LYS A 157 -16.53 2.18 2.97
N THR A 158 -15.91 1.56 1.96
CA THR A 158 -15.60 2.20 0.69
C THR A 158 -16.13 1.31 -0.44
N VAL A 159 -16.90 1.89 -1.34
CA VAL A 159 -17.41 1.21 -2.54
C VAL A 159 -16.79 1.86 -3.76
N VAL A 160 -16.05 1.09 -4.54
CA VAL A 160 -15.52 1.52 -5.83
C VAL A 160 -16.33 0.86 -6.94
N ASN A 161 -17.09 1.66 -7.69
CA ASN A 161 -17.81 1.20 -8.87
C ASN A 161 -17.02 1.55 -10.12
N GLY A 162 -16.70 0.55 -10.92
CA GLY A 162 -15.99 0.69 -12.18
C GLY A 162 -16.67 -0.09 -13.29
N GLU A 163 -16.03 -0.13 -14.46
CA GLU A 163 -16.57 -0.79 -15.66
C GLU A 163 -16.42 -2.32 -15.62
N GLY A 164 -15.74 -2.86 -14.60
CA GLY A 164 -15.49 -4.29 -14.45
C GLY A 164 -16.78 -5.09 -14.19
N LYS A 165 -16.79 -6.35 -14.64
CA LYS A 165 -17.87 -7.30 -14.31
C LYS A 165 -17.49 -8.09 -13.06
N GLY A 166 -18.43 -8.26 -12.15
CA GLY A 166 -18.24 -8.99 -10.89
C GLY A 166 -18.08 -8.07 -9.69
N ARG A 167 -17.89 -8.69 -8.51
CA ARG A 167 -17.75 -8.00 -7.23
C ARG A 167 -16.56 -8.58 -6.47
N LEU A 168 -15.78 -7.73 -5.82
CA LEU A 168 -14.70 -8.11 -4.92
C LEU A 168 -14.96 -7.46 -3.56
N LEU A 169 -15.03 -8.25 -2.51
CA LEU A 169 -15.04 -7.76 -1.13
C LEU A 169 -13.62 -7.80 -0.57
N ILE A 170 -13.13 -6.68 -0.07
CA ILE A 170 -11.85 -6.57 0.59
C ILE A 170 -12.10 -6.18 2.06
N ILE A 171 -11.63 -7.00 2.98
CA ILE A 171 -11.59 -6.69 4.41
C ILE A 171 -10.13 -6.40 4.75
N LYS A 172 -9.83 -5.19 5.23
CA LYS A 172 -8.48 -4.70 5.45
C LYS A 172 -8.35 -3.93 6.76
N ASP A 173 -7.16 -3.83 7.27
CA ASP A 173 -6.77 -2.87 8.29
C ASP A 173 -6.28 -1.54 7.66
N SER A 174 -5.77 -0.62 8.50
CA SER A 174 -5.25 0.67 8.04
C SER A 174 -3.96 0.56 7.21
N TYR A 175 -3.25 -0.57 7.28
CA TYR A 175 -2.02 -0.78 6.55
C TYR A 175 -2.24 -0.90 5.03
N ALA A 176 -3.44 -1.25 4.60
CA ALA A 176 -3.79 -1.44 3.19
C ALA A 176 -4.71 -0.32 2.64
N ASN A 177 -4.46 0.92 3.03
CA ASN A 177 -5.12 2.07 2.42
C ASN A 177 -4.48 2.45 1.08
#